data_6f360bcfd50ab2ed33c3a51c28c42a7c
#
_entry.id   6f360bcfd50ab2ed33c3a51c28c42a7c
#
_cell.length_a   1.000
_cell.length_b   1.000
_cell.length_c   1.000
_cell.angle_alpha   90.00
_cell.angle_beta   90.00
_cell.angle_gamma   90.00
#
_symmetry.space_group_name_H-M   'P 1'
#
loop_
_entity.id
_entity.type
_entity.pdbx_description
1 polymer ?
#
loop_
_entity_poly.entity_id
_entity_poly.type
_entity_poly.pdbx_seq_one_letter_code
_entity_poly.pdbx_strand_id
1 'polypeptide(L)'
;TKHTGKKHLDPRQKKIIFLVLGIVCVLIFALLILGAAIRSNHANSFDYQVGLAEKAQKAGDTKNAIACYENALALDKNSIEVRLALAELYTEENDYDSALVLYQEVIRADRKNRQACKGLIAIYEKQNNTDAILSLSEAVDDSLKDLFADYQVEGPQFSLKSGSFENAQILQMLSTKGYEIYYTVDGSDPKERGLRYTEPVKLDENNKTYTVKAVCKNEKGIYSEVTEASYKILIPAPDEPIVSPDGG
;
A
#
# COMPACT_ATOMS: atom_id res chain seq x y z
N THR A 1 33.56 67.65 -58.00
CA THR A 1 34.08 66.27 -57.86
C THR A 1 34.79 66.17 -56.53
N LYS A 2 34.16 65.56 -55.47
CA LYS A 2 34.78 65.24 -54.18
C LYS A 2 35.51 63.88 -54.33
N HIS A 3 36.84 63.92 -54.37
CA HIS A 3 37.65 62.72 -54.22
C HIS A 3 37.61 62.29 -52.73
N THR A 4 36.91 61.21 -52.47
CA THR A 4 37.00 60.49 -51.20
C THR A 4 38.26 59.62 -51.22
N GLY A 5 39.37 60.20 -50.70
CA GLY A 5 40.63 59.45 -50.54
C GLY A 5 40.43 58.28 -49.56
N LYS A 6 40.57 57.06 -50.03
CA LYS A 6 40.69 55.88 -49.17
C LYS A 6 41.93 56.01 -48.27
N LYS A 7 41.74 56.30 -46.97
CA LYS A 7 42.82 56.29 -45.95
C LYS A 7 43.43 54.88 -45.91
N HIS A 8 44.62 54.73 -46.46
CA HIS A 8 45.40 53.53 -46.37
C HIS A 8 45.95 53.42 -44.94
N LEU A 9 45.47 52.43 -44.20
CA LEU A 9 45.95 52.16 -42.83
C LEU A 9 47.40 51.71 -42.84
N ASP A 10 48.23 52.31 -41.94
CA ASP A 10 49.64 51.97 -41.72
C ASP A 10 49.76 50.47 -41.34
N PRO A 11 50.76 49.75 -41.83
CA PRO A 11 51.06 48.34 -41.50
C PRO A 11 50.98 48.04 -39.96
N ARG A 12 51.44 48.97 -39.14
CA ARG A 12 51.38 48.87 -37.67
C ARG A 12 49.93 48.91 -37.17
N GLN A 13 49.07 49.76 -37.71
CA GLN A 13 47.67 49.87 -37.39
C GLN A 13 46.90 48.61 -37.78
N LYS A 14 47.22 48.01 -38.93
CA LYS A 14 46.64 46.72 -39.37
C LYS A 14 46.96 45.60 -38.38
N LYS A 15 48.24 45.49 -37.94
CA LYS A 15 48.65 44.48 -36.94
C LYS A 15 47.92 44.65 -35.61
N ILE A 16 47.73 45.86 -35.13
CA ILE A 16 46.98 46.16 -33.89
C ILE A 16 45.53 45.80 -34.06
N ILE A 17 44.91 46.12 -35.20
CA ILE A 17 43.50 45.76 -35.48
C ILE A 17 43.34 44.25 -35.51
N PHE A 18 44.24 43.51 -36.19
CA PHE A 18 44.17 42.03 -36.19
C PHE A 18 44.39 41.42 -34.82
N LEU A 19 45.29 41.99 -33.99
CA LEU A 19 45.48 41.56 -32.61
C LEU A 19 44.22 41.78 -31.74
N VAL A 20 43.64 42.98 -31.86
CA VAL A 20 42.36 43.30 -31.13
C VAL A 20 41.23 42.43 -31.59
N LEU A 21 41.07 42.20 -32.89
CA LEU A 21 40.08 41.28 -33.44
C LEU A 21 40.30 39.84 -32.91
N GLY A 22 41.53 39.38 -32.88
CA GLY A 22 41.86 38.07 -32.30
C GLY A 22 41.49 37.95 -30.84
N ILE A 23 41.79 38.97 -30.01
CA ILE A 23 41.40 39.02 -28.60
C ILE A 23 39.87 39.02 -28.45
N VAL A 24 39.17 39.82 -29.25
CA VAL A 24 37.67 39.88 -29.21
C VAL A 24 37.10 38.53 -29.60
N CYS A 25 37.60 37.84 -30.61
CA CYS A 25 37.14 36.48 -30.99
C CYS A 25 37.36 35.48 -29.86
N VAL A 26 38.51 35.51 -29.19
CA VAL A 26 38.81 34.63 -28.04
C VAL A 26 37.83 34.91 -26.89
N LEU A 27 37.54 36.18 -26.58
CA LEU A 27 36.59 36.54 -25.54
C LEU A 27 35.15 36.10 -25.86
N ILE A 28 34.70 36.28 -27.11
CA ILE A 28 33.41 35.80 -27.57
C ILE A 28 33.32 34.26 -27.45
N PHE A 29 34.35 33.54 -27.86
CA PHE A 29 34.40 32.08 -27.75
C PHE A 29 34.39 31.62 -26.30
N ALA A 30 35.13 32.28 -25.42
CA ALA A 30 35.08 32.01 -23.97
C ALA A 30 33.69 32.26 -23.36
N LEU A 31 33.00 33.33 -23.75
CA LEU A 31 31.62 33.62 -23.32
C LEU A 31 30.63 32.60 -23.83
N LEU A 32 30.78 32.10 -25.06
CA LEU A 32 29.95 31.04 -25.61
C LEU A 32 30.15 29.71 -24.86
N ILE A 33 31.41 29.34 -24.53
CA ILE A 33 31.70 28.16 -23.70
C ILE A 33 31.12 28.31 -22.30
N LEU A 34 31.28 29.47 -21.66
CA LEU A 34 30.74 29.75 -20.35
C LEU A 34 29.18 29.68 -20.36
N GLY A 35 28.57 30.28 -21.38
CA GLY A 35 27.10 30.22 -21.55
C GLY A 35 26.58 28.80 -21.78
N ALA A 36 27.32 28.00 -22.55
CA ALA A 36 27.01 26.59 -22.76
C ALA A 36 27.15 25.77 -21.46
N ALA A 37 28.21 26.01 -20.68
CA ALA A 37 28.44 25.36 -19.39
C ALA A 37 27.36 25.73 -18.36
N ILE A 38 26.97 27.02 -18.27
CA ILE A 38 25.88 27.48 -17.39
C ILE A 38 24.55 26.82 -17.80
N ARG A 39 24.27 26.78 -19.10
CA ARG A 39 23.02 26.14 -19.61
C ARG A 39 23.00 24.64 -19.33
N SER A 40 24.13 23.95 -19.52
CA SER A 40 24.26 22.52 -19.22
C SER A 40 24.09 22.24 -17.71
N ASN A 41 24.68 23.08 -16.86
CA ASN A 41 24.57 22.93 -15.41
C ASN A 41 23.14 23.19 -14.93
N HIS A 42 22.44 24.16 -15.52
CA HIS A 42 21.02 24.43 -15.22
C HIS A 42 20.13 23.28 -15.70
N ALA A 43 20.35 22.75 -16.91
CA ALA A 43 19.58 21.63 -17.47
C ALA A 43 19.73 20.33 -16.65
N ASN A 44 20.83 20.20 -15.89
CA ASN A 44 21.12 19.06 -15.01
C ASN A 44 20.82 19.39 -13.53
N SER A 45 20.06 20.44 -13.21
CA SER A 45 19.68 20.71 -11.84
C SER A 45 18.44 19.93 -11.43
N PHE A 46 18.35 19.58 -10.15
CA PHE A 46 17.19 18.88 -9.56
C PHE A 46 15.87 19.60 -9.88
N ASP A 47 15.79 20.89 -9.57
CA ASP A 47 14.57 21.69 -9.76
C ASP A 47 14.14 21.77 -11.23
N TYR A 48 15.12 21.81 -12.15
CA TYR A 48 14.81 21.83 -13.58
C TYR A 48 14.21 20.48 -14.04
N GLN A 49 14.78 19.36 -13.57
CA GLN A 49 14.27 18.03 -13.90
C GLN A 49 12.87 17.81 -13.31
N VAL A 50 12.63 18.24 -12.06
CA VAL A 50 11.30 18.21 -11.43
C VAL A 50 10.30 19.05 -12.26
N GLY A 51 10.66 20.29 -12.62
CA GLY A 51 9.78 21.15 -13.41
C GLY A 51 9.46 20.60 -14.81
N LEU A 52 10.39 19.87 -15.45
CA LEU A 52 10.16 19.16 -16.70
C LEU A 52 9.19 17.98 -16.50
N ALA A 53 9.38 17.22 -15.42
CA ALA A 53 8.54 16.08 -15.09
C ALA A 53 7.09 16.51 -14.84
N GLU A 54 6.87 17.55 -14.03
CA GLU A 54 5.53 18.11 -13.79
C GLU A 54 4.86 18.63 -15.06
N LYS A 55 5.63 19.28 -15.94
CA LYS A 55 5.13 19.74 -17.22
C LYS A 55 4.71 18.59 -18.13
N ALA A 56 5.52 17.54 -18.18
CA ALA A 56 5.21 16.33 -18.96
C ALA A 56 3.98 15.63 -18.39
N GLN A 57 3.88 15.52 -17.06
CA GLN A 57 2.73 14.92 -16.37
C GLN A 57 1.43 15.70 -16.68
N LYS A 58 1.45 17.03 -16.59
CA LYS A 58 0.31 17.88 -16.98
C LYS A 58 -0.09 17.76 -18.45
N ALA A 59 0.86 17.40 -19.31
CA ALA A 59 0.62 17.17 -20.73
C ALA A 59 0.15 15.73 -21.04
N GLY A 60 0.08 14.83 -20.03
CA GLY A 60 -0.25 13.42 -20.22
C GLY A 60 0.91 12.60 -20.82
N ASP A 61 2.13 13.14 -20.83
CA ASP A 61 3.31 12.46 -21.35
C ASP A 61 4.02 11.70 -20.20
N THR A 62 3.40 10.60 -19.79
CA THR A 62 3.85 9.79 -18.65
C THR A 62 5.29 9.31 -18.80
N LYS A 63 5.70 8.90 -20.02
CA LYS A 63 7.07 8.40 -20.25
C LYS A 63 8.12 9.47 -19.99
N ASN A 64 7.90 10.68 -20.51
CA ASN A 64 8.84 11.79 -20.28
C ASN A 64 8.78 12.26 -18.81
N ALA A 65 7.61 12.21 -18.16
CA ALA A 65 7.49 12.53 -16.75
C ALA A 65 8.33 11.56 -15.89
N ILE A 66 8.21 10.25 -16.12
CA ILE A 66 9.01 9.22 -15.43
C ILE A 66 10.50 9.49 -15.65
N ALA A 67 10.96 9.64 -16.90
CA ALA A 67 12.38 9.85 -17.19
C ALA A 67 12.95 11.11 -16.50
N CYS A 68 12.18 12.20 -16.44
CA CYS A 68 12.61 13.43 -15.77
C CYS A 68 12.62 13.26 -14.24
N TYR A 69 11.65 12.57 -13.63
CA TYR A 69 11.66 12.28 -12.20
C TYR A 69 12.79 11.30 -11.83
N GLU A 70 13.10 10.30 -12.64
CA GLU A 70 14.26 9.42 -12.44
C GLU A 70 15.59 10.22 -12.45
N ASN A 71 15.73 11.16 -13.41
CA ASN A 71 16.87 12.07 -13.44
C ASN A 71 16.93 12.95 -12.18
N ALA A 72 15.81 13.50 -11.73
CA ALA A 72 15.75 14.27 -10.50
C ALA A 72 16.15 13.41 -9.29
N LEU A 73 15.65 12.19 -9.19
CA LEU A 73 15.97 11.26 -8.09
C LEU A 73 17.45 10.83 -8.12
N ALA A 74 18.08 10.76 -9.29
CA ALA A 74 19.50 10.50 -9.41
C ALA A 74 20.36 11.67 -8.86
N LEU A 75 19.84 12.91 -8.94
CA LEU A 75 20.48 14.12 -8.41
C LEU A 75 20.25 14.30 -6.92
N ASP A 76 19.06 14.04 -6.43
CA ASP A 76 18.73 13.99 -4.99
C ASP A 76 18.04 12.67 -4.64
N LYS A 77 18.83 11.71 -4.20
CA LYS A 77 18.37 10.37 -3.81
C LYS A 77 17.50 10.36 -2.57
N ASN A 78 17.38 11.45 -1.83
CA ASN A 78 16.62 11.52 -0.59
C ASN A 78 15.26 12.22 -0.76
N SER A 79 14.96 12.75 -1.94
CA SER A 79 13.68 13.41 -2.18
C SER A 79 12.50 12.46 -2.04
N ILE A 80 11.75 12.59 -0.96
CA ILE A 80 10.50 11.84 -0.72
C ILE A 80 9.44 12.24 -1.74
N GLU A 81 9.36 13.52 -2.05
CA GLU A 81 8.37 14.07 -2.99
C GLU A 81 8.52 13.46 -4.39
N VAL A 82 9.75 13.43 -4.92
CA VAL A 82 10.02 12.82 -6.23
C VAL A 82 9.77 11.33 -6.23
N ARG A 83 10.13 10.61 -5.12
CA ARG A 83 9.79 9.19 -5.00
C ARG A 83 8.30 8.92 -5.03
N LEU A 84 7.51 9.73 -4.35
CA LEU A 84 6.05 9.59 -4.34
C LEU A 84 5.48 9.84 -5.74
N ALA A 85 5.88 10.94 -6.40
CA ALA A 85 5.43 11.25 -7.74
C ALA A 85 5.76 10.15 -8.75
N LEU A 86 6.99 9.62 -8.68
CA LEU A 86 7.44 8.53 -9.55
C LEU A 86 6.69 7.21 -9.26
N ALA A 87 6.45 6.90 -7.99
CA ALA A 87 5.67 5.72 -7.59
C ALA A 87 4.22 5.79 -8.07
N GLU A 88 3.60 6.97 -8.04
CA GLU A 88 2.25 7.17 -8.59
C GLU A 88 2.22 6.94 -10.09
N LEU A 89 3.17 7.49 -10.85
CA LEU A 89 3.27 7.28 -12.29
C LEU A 89 3.47 5.81 -12.66
N TYR A 90 4.33 5.09 -11.94
CA TYR A 90 4.50 3.64 -12.14
C TYR A 90 3.21 2.87 -11.80
N THR A 91 2.46 3.31 -10.77
CA THR A 91 1.17 2.71 -10.44
C THR A 91 0.14 2.93 -11.55
N GLU A 92 0.10 4.12 -12.17
CA GLU A 92 -0.76 4.44 -13.32
C GLU A 92 -0.41 3.58 -14.54
N GLU A 93 0.88 3.33 -14.79
CA GLU A 93 1.37 2.46 -15.86
C GLU A 93 1.23 0.95 -15.54
N ASN A 94 0.71 0.60 -14.35
CA ASN A 94 0.62 -0.76 -13.80
C ASN A 94 1.98 -1.45 -13.60
N ASP A 95 3.07 -0.70 -13.53
CA ASP A 95 4.37 -1.19 -13.07
C ASP A 95 4.42 -1.20 -11.54
N TYR A 96 3.68 -2.16 -10.98
CA TYR A 96 3.53 -2.29 -9.53
C TYR A 96 4.84 -2.65 -8.83
N ASP A 97 5.75 -3.35 -9.49
CA ASP A 97 7.04 -3.74 -8.90
C ASP A 97 7.91 -2.50 -8.64
N SER A 98 8.04 -1.61 -9.62
CA SER A 98 8.76 -0.34 -9.46
C SER A 98 8.09 0.57 -8.44
N ALA A 99 6.76 0.67 -8.48
CA ALA A 99 5.99 1.48 -7.53
C ALA A 99 6.16 0.99 -6.07
N LEU A 100 6.10 -0.34 -5.84
CA LEU A 100 6.27 -0.95 -4.51
C LEU A 100 7.63 -0.60 -3.90
N VAL A 101 8.71 -0.67 -4.69
CA VAL A 101 10.06 -0.33 -4.22
C VAL A 101 10.11 1.11 -3.72
N LEU A 102 9.60 2.05 -4.50
CA LEU A 102 9.64 3.47 -4.16
C LEU A 102 8.76 3.81 -2.95
N TYR A 103 7.52 3.30 -2.88
CA TYR A 103 6.67 3.51 -1.71
C TYR A 103 7.27 2.89 -0.44
N GLN A 104 7.87 1.69 -0.52
CA GLN A 104 8.54 1.06 0.61
C GLN A 104 9.77 1.87 1.08
N GLU A 105 10.53 2.47 0.16
CA GLU A 105 11.63 3.37 0.51
C GLU A 105 11.12 4.61 1.25
N VAL A 106 9.98 5.17 0.83
CA VAL A 106 9.35 6.29 1.53
C VAL A 106 8.92 5.88 2.94
N ILE A 107 8.27 4.72 3.13
CA ILE A 107 7.87 4.23 4.46
C ILE A 107 9.08 3.94 5.36
N ARG A 108 10.20 3.45 4.81
CA ARG A 108 11.45 3.29 5.59
C ARG A 108 12.02 4.61 6.07
N ALA A 109 11.91 5.69 5.25
CA ALA A 109 12.38 7.02 5.59
C ALA A 109 11.40 7.77 6.50
N ASP A 110 10.10 7.62 6.28
CA ASP A 110 9.02 8.27 7.03
C ASP A 110 7.86 7.30 7.25
N ARG A 111 7.83 6.65 8.42
CA ARG A 111 6.79 5.69 8.82
C ARG A 111 5.39 6.31 8.96
N LYS A 112 5.28 7.66 8.93
CA LYS A 112 4.01 8.40 9.01
C LYS A 112 3.49 8.82 7.64
N ASN A 113 4.18 8.48 6.57
CA ASN A 113 3.80 8.90 5.24
C ASN A 113 2.52 8.22 4.77
N ARG A 114 1.42 8.94 4.91
CA ARG A 114 0.07 8.44 4.59
C ARG A 114 -0.13 8.14 3.10
N GLN A 115 0.51 8.92 2.23
CA GLN A 115 0.41 8.75 0.77
C GLN A 115 1.08 7.46 0.33
N ALA A 116 2.32 7.21 0.78
CA ALA A 116 3.02 5.96 0.50
C ALA A 116 2.28 4.74 1.08
N CYS A 117 1.77 4.86 2.32
CA CYS A 117 0.98 3.79 2.94
C CYS A 117 -0.26 3.44 2.12
N LYS A 118 -1.02 4.44 1.65
CA LYS A 118 -2.18 4.24 0.78
C LYS A 118 -1.80 3.61 -0.57
N GLY A 119 -0.68 4.06 -1.17
CA GLY A 119 -0.17 3.48 -2.42
C GLY A 119 0.15 2.00 -2.28
N LEU A 120 0.85 1.61 -1.20
CA LEU A 120 1.14 0.20 -0.90
C LEU A 120 -0.13 -0.62 -0.69
N ILE A 121 -1.09 -0.12 0.10
CA ILE A 121 -2.37 -0.80 0.32
C ILE A 121 -3.09 -1.03 -1.02
N ALA A 122 -3.21 0.01 -1.85
CA ALA A 122 -3.91 -0.09 -3.13
C ALA A 122 -3.29 -1.13 -4.09
N ILE A 123 -1.95 -1.23 -4.11
CA ILE A 123 -1.25 -2.23 -4.91
C ILE A 123 -1.47 -3.63 -4.33
N TYR A 124 -1.34 -3.81 -3.01
CA TYR A 124 -1.57 -5.10 -2.37
C TYR A 124 -3.04 -5.57 -2.50
N GLU A 125 -4.02 -4.66 -2.47
CA GLU A 125 -5.43 -4.99 -2.79
C GLU A 125 -5.58 -5.56 -4.19
N LYS A 126 -4.97 -4.92 -5.20
CA LYS A 126 -4.98 -5.42 -6.58
C LYS A 126 -4.33 -6.80 -6.73
N GLN A 127 -3.35 -7.10 -5.89
CA GLN A 127 -2.67 -8.39 -5.84
C GLN A 127 -3.42 -9.43 -4.97
N ASN A 128 -4.53 -9.06 -4.33
CA ASN A 128 -5.25 -9.86 -3.31
C ASN A 128 -4.33 -10.34 -2.17
N ASN A 129 -3.34 -9.53 -1.80
CA ASN A 129 -2.32 -9.85 -0.81
C ASN A 129 -2.64 -9.20 0.54
N THR A 130 -3.63 -9.75 1.25
CA THR A 130 -4.04 -9.26 2.58
C THR A 130 -2.92 -9.39 3.61
N ASP A 131 -2.10 -10.44 3.52
CA ASP A 131 -0.98 -10.65 4.46
C ASP A 131 0.05 -9.54 4.36
N ALA A 132 0.35 -9.04 3.16
CA ALA A 132 1.23 -7.89 2.98
C ALA A 132 0.63 -6.60 3.57
N ILE A 133 -0.70 -6.41 3.49
CA ILE A 133 -1.39 -5.27 4.10
C ILE A 133 -1.29 -5.35 5.63
N LEU A 134 -1.51 -6.52 6.22
CA LEU A 134 -1.39 -6.72 7.67
C LEU A 134 0.07 -6.50 8.14
N SER A 135 1.04 -7.02 7.40
CA SER A 135 2.47 -6.79 7.69
C SER A 135 2.84 -5.30 7.59
N LEU A 136 2.27 -4.57 6.63
CA LEU A 136 2.45 -3.13 6.51
C LEU A 136 1.89 -2.39 7.73
N SER A 137 0.77 -2.84 8.30
CA SER A 137 0.17 -2.23 9.49
C SER A 137 1.08 -2.27 10.73
N GLU A 138 1.98 -3.25 10.81
CA GLU A 138 2.98 -3.36 11.86
C GLU A 138 4.23 -2.50 11.58
N ALA A 139 4.50 -2.23 10.31
CA ALA A 139 5.68 -1.48 9.88
C ALA A 139 5.51 0.04 9.97
N VAL A 140 4.28 0.55 9.86
CA VAL A 140 3.97 1.99 9.89
C VAL A 140 3.77 2.52 11.31
N ASP A 141 3.62 3.84 11.43
CA ASP A 141 3.30 4.50 12.70
C ASP A 141 1.83 4.28 13.09
N ASP A 142 1.56 4.26 14.39
CA ASP A 142 0.21 4.07 14.95
C ASP A 142 -0.82 5.08 14.47
N SER A 143 -0.38 6.29 14.07
CA SER A 143 -1.25 7.32 13.50
C SER A 143 -1.87 6.94 12.15
N LEU A 144 -1.41 5.86 11.51
CA LEU A 144 -1.93 5.35 10.24
C LEU A 144 -2.81 4.09 10.41
N LYS A 145 -3.04 3.62 11.64
CA LYS A 145 -3.82 2.38 11.89
C LYS A 145 -5.26 2.43 11.39
N ASP A 146 -5.82 3.62 11.26
CA ASP A 146 -7.14 3.82 10.67
C ASP A 146 -7.25 3.30 9.23
N LEU A 147 -6.14 3.30 8.46
CA LEU A 147 -6.11 2.77 7.09
C LEU A 147 -6.28 1.25 7.01
N PHE A 148 -6.08 0.55 8.12
CA PHE A 148 -6.09 -0.92 8.20
C PHE A 148 -7.34 -1.49 8.88
N ALA A 149 -8.27 -0.63 9.31
CA ALA A 149 -9.45 -1.05 10.07
C ALA A 149 -10.33 -2.10 9.35
N ASP A 150 -10.36 -2.07 8.02
CA ASP A 150 -11.12 -3.01 7.20
C ASP A 150 -10.40 -4.35 6.98
N TYR A 151 -9.11 -4.43 7.31
CA TYR A 151 -8.32 -5.66 7.17
C TYR A 151 -8.18 -6.43 8.48
N GLN A 152 -8.49 -5.78 9.60
CA GLN A 152 -8.51 -6.37 10.94
C GLN A 152 -9.92 -6.81 11.28
N VAL A 153 -10.26 -8.05 10.92
CA VAL A 153 -11.57 -8.65 11.19
C VAL A 153 -11.50 -9.48 12.47
N GLU A 154 -12.24 -9.07 13.50
CA GLU A 154 -12.33 -9.84 14.75
C GLU A 154 -13.20 -11.08 14.55
N GLY A 155 -12.81 -12.20 15.18
CA GLY A 155 -13.58 -13.43 15.19
C GLY A 155 -14.92 -13.29 15.95
N PRO A 156 -15.88 -14.19 15.69
CA PRO A 156 -17.16 -14.15 16.39
C PRO A 156 -17.00 -14.54 17.86
N GLN A 157 -17.82 -13.94 18.71
CA GLN A 157 -17.94 -14.31 20.13
C GLN A 157 -19.01 -15.39 20.30
N PHE A 158 -18.71 -16.41 21.12
CA PHE A 158 -19.63 -17.49 21.46
C PHE A 158 -20.29 -17.23 22.80
N SER A 159 -21.60 -17.46 22.90
CA SER A 159 -22.36 -17.32 24.13
C SER A 159 -22.02 -18.37 25.20
N LEU A 160 -21.41 -19.50 24.81
CA LEU A 160 -21.01 -20.60 25.66
C LEU A 160 -19.49 -20.79 25.65
N LYS A 161 -18.94 -21.08 26.80
CA LYS A 161 -17.54 -21.54 26.92
C LYS A 161 -17.46 -23.03 26.63
N SER A 162 -16.31 -23.49 26.10
CA SER A 162 -16.04 -24.93 25.93
C SER A 162 -16.29 -25.70 27.23
N GLY A 163 -16.87 -26.90 27.12
CA GLY A 163 -17.15 -27.71 28.29
C GLY A 163 -18.07 -28.91 28.02
N SER A 164 -18.44 -29.63 29.09
CA SER A 164 -19.40 -30.73 29.08
C SER A 164 -20.69 -30.25 29.72
N PHE A 165 -21.85 -30.64 29.16
CA PHE A 165 -23.18 -30.21 29.56
C PHE A 165 -24.09 -31.43 29.69
N GLU A 166 -24.88 -31.48 30.75
CA GLU A 166 -25.83 -32.55 31.05
C GLU A 166 -27.18 -32.36 30.39
N ASN A 167 -27.32 -31.33 29.59
CA ASN A 167 -28.56 -31.01 28.84
C ASN A 167 -28.18 -30.40 27.47
N ALA A 168 -29.19 -30.38 26.60
CA ALA A 168 -29.07 -29.70 25.29
C ALA A 168 -28.75 -28.22 25.49
N GLN A 169 -27.88 -27.70 24.61
CA GLN A 169 -27.45 -26.30 24.64
C GLN A 169 -27.88 -25.58 23.37
N ILE A 170 -27.98 -24.24 23.47
CA ILE A 170 -28.20 -23.35 22.34
C ILE A 170 -27.02 -22.40 22.27
N LEU A 171 -26.20 -22.53 21.21
CA LEU A 171 -25.05 -21.67 20.97
C LEU A 171 -25.45 -20.47 20.14
N GLN A 172 -25.23 -19.27 20.68
CA GLN A 172 -25.35 -18.03 19.94
C GLN A 172 -23.97 -17.52 19.56
N MET A 173 -23.84 -16.89 18.39
CA MET A 173 -22.65 -16.28 17.87
C MET A 173 -22.90 -14.81 17.58
N LEU A 174 -21.97 -13.95 17.95
CA LEU A 174 -22.09 -12.50 17.77
C LEU A 174 -20.84 -11.95 17.08
N SER A 175 -21.05 -11.15 16.05
CA SER A 175 -20.01 -10.30 15.45
C SER A 175 -20.11 -8.88 16.02
N THR A 176 -19.01 -8.33 16.56
CA THR A 176 -18.96 -6.98 17.14
C THR A 176 -19.28 -5.88 16.14
N LYS A 177 -18.93 -6.09 14.86
CA LYS A 177 -19.16 -5.13 13.77
C LYS A 177 -20.34 -5.52 12.86
N GLY A 178 -21.12 -6.57 13.23
CA GLY A 178 -22.24 -7.04 12.42
C GLY A 178 -21.84 -7.73 11.12
N TYR A 179 -20.60 -8.21 11.01
CA TYR A 179 -20.14 -8.99 9.86
C TYR A 179 -20.84 -10.33 9.75
N GLU A 180 -20.91 -10.90 8.55
CA GLU A 180 -21.41 -12.25 8.34
C GLU A 180 -20.57 -13.28 9.10
N ILE A 181 -21.22 -14.24 9.75
CA ILE A 181 -20.55 -15.34 10.45
C ILE A 181 -20.75 -16.62 9.64
N TYR A 182 -19.67 -17.36 9.43
CA TYR A 182 -19.67 -18.70 8.86
C TYR A 182 -19.13 -19.68 9.88
N TYR A 183 -19.77 -20.83 10.03
CA TYR A 183 -19.43 -21.80 11.09
C TYR A 183 -19.54 -23.25 10.62
N THR A 184 -18.84 -24.14 11.31
CA THR A 184 -18.95 -25.59 11.23
C THR A 184 -19.16 -26.14 12.66
N VAL A 185 -19.69 -27.36 12.77
CA VAL A 185 -19.90 -28.03 14.07
C VAL A 185 -19.10 -29.34 14.21
N ASP A 186 -18.37 -29.72 13.17
CA ASP A 186 -17.58 -30.95 13.04
C ASP A 186 -16.07 -30.72 13.08
N GLY A 187 -15.64 -29.47 13.28
CA GLY A 187 -14.23 -29.08 13.31
C GLY A 187 -13.61 -28.81 11.93
N SER A 188 -14.39 -28.92 10.84
CA SER A 188 -13.91 -28.55 9.50
C SER A 188 -13.67 -27.05 9.37
N ASP A 189 -12.94 -26.62 8.33
CA ASP A 189 -12.61 -25.21 8.11
C ASP A 189 -13.88 -24.42 7.71
N PRO A 190 -14.30 -23.40 8.50
CA PRO A 190 -15.47 -22.59 8.18
C PRO A 190 -15.28 -21.68 6.97
N LYS A 191 -14.04 -21.41 6.53
CA LYS A 191 -13.77 -20.65 5.30
C LYS A 191 -14.10 -21.45 4.04
N GLU A 192 -13.98 -22.79 4.12
CA GLU A 192 -14.23 -23.70 2.99
C GLU A 192 -15.64 -24.31 3.03
N ARG A 193 -16.10 -24.73 4.21
CA ARG A 193 -17.32 -25.54 4.39
C ARG A 193 -18.35 -24.90 5.34
N GLY A 194 -18.11 -23.67 5.79
CA GLY A 194 -18.96 -23.00 6.76
C GLY A 194 -20.36 -22.74 6.25
N LEU A 195 -21.34 -23.03 7.13
CA LEU A 195 -22.71 -22.58 6.97
C LEU A 195 -22.81 -21.13 7.43
N ARG A 196 -23.60 -20.33 6.73
CA ARG A 196 -23.87 -18.95 7.17
C ARG A 196 -24.74 -19.00 8.43
N TYR A 197 -24.29 -18.32 9.49
CA TYR A 197 -25.05 -18.22 10.73
C TYR A 197 -26.23 -17.25 10.58
N THR A 198 -27.44 -17.75 10.73
CA THR A 198 -28.71 -16.98 10.65
C THR A 198 -29.57 -17.15 11.87
N GLU A 199 -29.36 -18.24 12.63
CA GLU A 199 -30.11 -18.55 13.83
C GLU A 199 -29.24 -19.31 14.85
N PRO A 200 -29.59 -19.34 16.15
CA PRO A 200 -28.86 -20.06 17.17
C PRO A 200 -28.68 -21.54 16.85
N VAL A 201 -27.49 -22.09 17.07
CA VAL A 201 -27.15 -23.49 16.78
C VAL A 201 -27.55 -24.37 17.94
N LYS A 202 -28.32 -25.41 17.66
CA LYS A 202 -28.71 -26.42 18.66
C LYS A 202 -27.62 -27.48 18.79
N LEU A 203 -27.24 -27.76 20.03
CA LEU A 203 -26.31 -28.80 20.42
C LEU A 203 -27.06 -29.78 21.31
N ASP A 204 -27.80 -30.76 20.72
CA ASP A 204 -28.82 -31.55 21.41
C ASP A 204 -28.63 -33.08 21.25
N GLU A 205 -27.62 -33.53 20.50
CA GLU A 205 -27.37 -34.97 20.38
C GLU A 205 -26.57 -35.49 21.58
N ASN A 206 -27.21 -36.45 22.29
CA ASN A 206 -26.60 -37.06 23.46
C ASN A 206 -25.33 -37.83 23.13
N ASN A 207 -24.36 -37.78 24.03
CA ASN A 207 -23.02 -38.40 23.91
C ASN A 207 -22.21 -37.92 22.69
N LYS A 208 -22.49 -36.73 22.17
CA LYS A 208 -21.79 -36.11 21.04
C LYS A 208 -20.86 -35.01 21.50
N THR A 209 -19.72 -34.94 20.85
CA THR A 209 -18.81 -33.80 20.97
C THR A 209 -18.92 -32.96 19.69
N TYR A 210 -19.27 -31.70 19.84
CA TYR A 210 -19.28 -30.70 18.79
C TYR A 210 -17.98 -29.91 18.85
N THR A 211 -17.21 -29.90 17.77
CA THR A 211 -16.07 -28.98 17.59
C THR A 211 -16.54 -27.86 16.68
N VAL A 212 -16.95 -26.74 17.33
CA VAL A 212 -17.47 -25.58 16.59
C VAL A 212 -16.30 -24.68 16.21
N LYS A 213 -16.18 -24.41 14.92
CA LYS A 213 -15.27 -23.41 14.37
C LYS A 213 -16.06 -22.34 13.66
N ALA A 214 -15.69 -21.07 13.84
CA ALA A 214 -16.39 -19.99 13.17
C ALA A 214 -15.44 -18.84 12.83
N VAL A 215 -15.81 -18.09 11.77
CA VAL A 215 -15.12 -16.91 11.27
C VAL A 215 -16.12 -15.80 11.00
N CYS A 216 -15.71 -14.55 11.14
CA CYS A 216 -16.42 -13.41 10.58
C CYS A 216 -15.89 -13.11 9.18
N LYS A 217 -16.76 -12.62 8.28
CA LYS A 217 -16.40 -12.15 6.95
C LYS A 217 -16.95 -10.74 6.75
N ASN A 218 -16.07 -9.79 6.44
CA ASN A 218 -16.47 -8.41 6.19
C ASN A 218 -16.92 -8.19 4.73
N GLU A 219 -17.34 -6.95 4.42
CA GLU A 219 -17.84 -6.56 3.08
C GLU A 219 -16.77 -6.67 1.99
N LYS A 220 -15.47 -6.57 2.33
CA LYS A 220 -14.34 -6.79 1.40
C LYS A 220 -14.05 -8.27 1.15
N GLY A 221 -14.78 -9.19 1.81
CA GLY A 221 -14.56 -10.62 1.69
C GLY A 221 -13.41 -11.14 2.56
N ILE A 222 -12.86 -10.33 3.46
CA ILE A 222 -11.77 -10.70 4.35
C ILE A 222 -12.33 -11.47 5.55
N TYR A 223 -11.71 -12.61 5.86
CA TYR A 223 -12.08 -13.44 6.99
C TYR A 223 -11.25 -13.10 8.23
N SER A 224 -11.88 -13.27 9.39
CA SER A 224 -11.19 -13.25 10.68
C SER A 224 -10.32 -14.50 10.87
N GLU A 225 -9.51 -14.48 11.95
CA GLU A 225 -9.02 -15.71 12.54
C GLU A 225 -10.17 -16.62 12.97
N VAL A 226 -9.90 -17.93 13.04
CA VAL A 226 -10.90 -18.93 13.44
C VAL A 226 -11.10 -18.86 14.95
N THR A 227 -12.35 -18.65 15.38
CA THR A 227 -12.75 -18.88 16.77
C THR A 227 -13.19 -20.34 16.91
N GLU A 228 -12.65 -21.05 17.89
CA GLU A 228 -12.95 -22.46 18.10
C GLU A 228 -13.38 -22.74 19.55
N ALA A 229 -14.38 -23.63 19.70
CA ALA A 229 -14.81 -24.15 20.98
C ALA A 229 -15.34 -25.59 20.86
N SER A 230 -15.18 -26.39 21.92
CA SER A 230 -15.64 -27.77 21.97
C SER A 230 -16.69 -27.94 23.04
N TYR A 231 -17.79 -28.60 22.68
CA TYR A 231 -18.97 -28.84 23.55
C TYR A 231 -19.31 -30.32 23.55
N LYS A 232 -19.25 -30.95 24.73
CA LYS A 232 -19.69 -32.35 24.91
C LYS A 232 -21.04 -32.39 25.58
N ILE A 233 -22.01 -33.02 24.94
CA ILE A 233 -23.38 -33.17 25.47
C ILE A 233 -23.52 -34.57 26.05
N LEU A 234 -23.87 -34.65 27.37
CA LEU A 234 -23.98 -35.89 28.14
C LEU A 234 -25.30 -35.85 28.89
N ILE A 235 -26.41 -36.10 28.18
CA ILE A 235 -27.76 -36.10 28.79
C ILE A 235 -27.92 -37.38 29.61
N PRO A 236 -28.09 -37.32 30.94
CA PRO A 236 -28.30 -38.51 31.76
C PRO A 236 -29.60 -39.23 31.36
N ALA A 237 -29.59 -40.54 31.48
CA ALA A 237 -30.84 -41.29 31.33
C ALA A 237 -31.87 -40.83 32.40
N PRO A 238 -33.15 -40.77 32.06
CA PRO A 238 -34.18 -40.52 33.07
C PRO A 238 -34.08 -41.53 34.22
N ASP A 239 -34.29 -41.09 35.47
CA ASP A 239 -34.35 -41.98 36.62
C ASP A 239 -35.41 -43.05 36.38
N GLU A 240 -35.08 -44.29 36.64
CA GLU A 240 -36.06 -45.39 36.58
C GLU A 240 -37.18 -45.05 37.55
N PRO A 241 -38.45 -45.17 37.10
CA PRO A 241 -39.60 -44.93 38.01
C PRO A 241 -39.50 -45.89 39.16
N ILE A 242 -39.43 -45.33 40.38
CA ILE A 242 -39.53 -46.15 41.61
C ILE A 242 -40.90 -46.82 41.61
N VAL A 243 -40.92 -48.06 41.17
CA VAL A 243 -42.15 -48.88 41.33
C VAL A 243 -42.20 -49.22 42.83
N SER A 244 -43.07 -48.54 43.56
CA SER A 244 -43.41 -48.94 44.92
C SER A 244 -44.06 -50.30 44.89
N PRO A 245 -43.58 -51.32 45.57
CA PRO A 245 -44.21 -52.61 45.60
C PRO A 245 -45.29 -52.60 46.73
N ASP A 246 -46.31 -51.78 46.59
CA ASP A 246 -47.41 -51.75 47.53
C ASP A 246 -48.79 -51.76 46.81
N GLY A 247 -49.26 -52.94 46.63
CA GLY A 247 -50.59 -53.29 46.37
C GLY A 247 -50.87 -54.55 47.14
N GLY A 248 -51.04 -54.41 48.46
CA GLY A 248 -51.61 -55.42 49.30
C GLY A 248 -52.81 -54.89 50.02
#